data_1c69932a6caad1cca33f70b532fec84d
#
_entry.id   1c69932a6caad1cca33f70b532fec84d
#
_cell.length_a   1.000
_cell.length_b   1.000
_cell.length_c   1.000
_cell.angle_alpha   90.00
_cell.angle_beta   90.00
_cell.angle_gamma   90.00
#
_symmetry.space_group_name_H-M   'P 1'
#
loop_
_entity.id
_entity.type
_entity.pdbx_description
1 polymer ?
#
loop_
_entity_poly.entity_id
_entity_poly.type
_entity_poly.pdbx_seq_one_letter_code
_entity_poly.pdbx_strand_id
1 'polypeptide(L)'
;PAPAAASGSRVLDTIRTKVVGVTFNNEDGENRQDILSRMSGSEDITVEKYTYNGEPAAYVKWGDKVIGNLSAELAGDLARKYPKARYTAEILEISGGGVQTFGCNIELDVIEDATPSVSQHTGETTVYVDRSNKKYHSKPNCSGMKNPKSIPLSQAKKKYTACKKCCK
;
A
#
# COMPACT_ATOMS: atom_id res chain seq x y z
N PRO A 1 -5.00 -19.51 -4.84
CA PRO A 1 -5.25 -18.46 -5.81
C PRO A 1 -4.66 -17.16 -5.29
N ALA A 2 -3.76 -16.57 -6.06
CA ALA A 2 -3.20 -15.27 -5.72
C ALA A 2 -4.34 -14.27 -5.52
N PRO A 3 -4.32 -13.42 -4.47
CA PRO A 3 -5.29 -12.36 -4.36
C PRO A 3 -5.21 -11.50 -5.60
N ALA A 4 -6.34 -11.34 -6.27
CA ALA A 4 -6.43 -10.49 -7.45
C ALA A 4 -5.82 -9.12 -7.11
N ALA A 5 -4.75 -8.77 -7.81
CA ALA A 5 -4.15 -7.46 -7.69
C ALA A 5 -5.24 -6.42 -7.92
N ALA A 6 -5.56 -5.65 -6.89
CA ALA A 6 -6.48 -4.54 -7.02
C ALA A 6 -5.97 -3.65 -8.16
N SER A 7 -6.83 -3.38 -9.13
CA SER A 7 -6.53 -2.55 -10.30
C SER A 7 -5.74 -1.31 -9.88
N GLY A 8 -4.47 -1.26 -10.25
CA GLY A 8 -3.61 -0.10 -10.03
C GLY A 8 -2.44 -0.28 -9.07
N SER A 9 -2.27 -1.42 -8.42
CA SER A 9 -1.09 -1.69 -7.61
C SER A 9 0.03 -2.34 -8.45
N ARG A 10 1.28 -1.97 -8.18
CA ARG A 10 2.46 -2.49 -8.85
C ARG A 10 3.41 -3.14 -7.85
N VAL A 11 3.86 -4.36 -8.12
CA VAL A 11 4.93 -4.99 -7.35
C VAL A 11 6.27 -4.34 -7.72
N LEU A 12 6.92 -3.76 -6.73
CA LEU A 12 8.22 -3.09 -6.86
C LEU A 12 9.38 -4.06 -6.67
N ASP A 13 9.21 -5.01 -5.76
CA ASP A 13 10.23 -5.99 -5.40
C ASP A 13 9.58 -7.23 -4.81
N THR A 14 10.22 -8.40 -4.99
CA THR A 14 9.80 -9.67 -4.40
C THR A 14 10.99 -10.28 -3.67
N ILE A 15 10.83 -10.57 -2.38
CA ILE A 15 11.92 -10.97 -1.50
C ILE A 15 11.54 -12.26 -0.76
N ARG A 16 12.37 -13.28 -0.84
CA ARG A 16 12.24 -14.47 -0.03
C ARG A 16 12.99 -14.31 1.27
N THR A 17 12.29 -14.49 2.38
CA THR A 17 12.86 -14.30 3.70
C THR A 17 12.27 -15.25 4.73
N LYS A 18 12.95 -15.37 5.86
CA LYS A 18 12.48 -16.14 7.00
C LYS A 18 11.82 -15.22 8.02
N VAL A 19 10.69 -15.66 8.54
CA VAL A 19 10.03 -14.99 9.68
C VAL A 19 10.88 -15.21 10.94
N VAL A 20 11.20 -14.12 11.64
CA VAL A 20 11.96 -14.15 12.90
C VAL A 20 11.04 -13.96 14.11
N GLY A 21 11.54 -14.24 15.32
CA GLY A 21 10.77 -14.10 16.55
C GLY A 21 9.61 -15.09 16.69
N VAL A 22 9.68 -16.20 15.98
CA VAL A 22 8.66 -17.28 16.03
C VAL A 22 8.59 -18.04 17.35
N THR A 23 9.55 -17.85 18.23
CA THR A 23 9.63 -18.49 19.55
C THR A 23 9.09 -17.61 20.68
N PHE A 24 8.65 -16.40 20.38
CA PHE A 24 8.11 -15.48 21.38
C PHE A 24 6.61 -15.73 21.62
N ASN A 25 6.13 -15.22 22.75
CA ASN A 25 4.70 -15.15 23.02
C ASN A 25 4.15 -13.81 22.50
N ASN A 26 2.91 -13.82 22.09
CA ASN A 26 2.16 -12.61 21.77
C ASN A 26 1.73 -11.88 23.07
N GLU A 27 1.24 -10.66 22.94
CA GLU A 27 0.78 -9.86 24.08
C GLU A 27 -0.40 -10.49 24.84
N ASP A 28 -1.20 -11.30 24.14
CA ASP A 28 -2.31 -12.10 24.71
C ASP A 28 -1.83 -13.37 25.43
N GLY A 29 -0.51 -13.64 25.43
CA GLY A 29 0.12 -14.81 26.03
C GLY A 29 0.16 -16.05 25.14
N GLU A 30 -0.43 -16.02 23.93
CA GLU A 30 -0.40 -17.15 23.00
C GLU A 30 1.01 -17.33 22.41
N ASN A 31 1.49 -18.56 22.44
CA ASN A 31 2.82 -18.87 21.90
C ASN A 31 2.78 -18.98 20.39
N ARG A 32 3.70 -18.31 19.72
CA ARG A 32 3.79 -18.30 18.25
C ARG A 32 4.10 -19.68 17.66
N GLN A 33 4.78 -20.55 18.40
CA GLN A 33 5.02 -21.93 18.01
C GLN A 33 3.71 -22.74 17.97
N ASP A 34 2.80 -22.49 18.90
CA ASP A 34 1.49 -23.15 18.93
C ASP A 34 0.63 -22.67 17.74
N ILE A 35 0.75 -21.42 17.34
CA ILE A 35 0.09 -20.89 16.15
C ILE A 35 0.64 -21.58 14.91
N LEU A 36 1.95 -21.61 14.73
CA LEU A 36 2.61 -22.23 13.57
C LEU A 36 2.30 -23.74 13.48
N SER A 37 2.16 -24.45 14.63
CA SER A 37 1.83 -25.87 14.66
C SER A 37 0.44 -26.19 14.08
N ARG A 38 -0.45 -25.20 14.05
CA ARG A 38 -1.82 -25.33 13.50
C ARG A 38 -1.92 -24.92 12.03
N MET A 39 -0.86 -24.35 11.49
CA MET A 39 -0.82 -23.87 10.11
C MET A 39 -0.35 -24.97 9.17
N SER A 40 -0.94 -25.05 7.99
CA SER A 40 -0.61 -26.03 6.95
C SER A 40 0.39 -25.50 5.91
N GLY A 41 0.66 -24.18 5.91
CA GLY A 41 1.54 -23.54 4.96
C GLY A 41 0.84 -22.98 3.71
N SER A 42 -0.48 -23.02 3.69
CA SER A 42 -1.30 -22.46 2.59
C SER A 42 -2.26 -21.35 3.05
N GLU A 43 -2.08 -20.87 4.26
CA GLU A 43 -2.90 -19.82 4.85
C GLU A 43 -2.53 -18.45 4.30
N ASP A 44 -3.53 -17.58 4.19
CA ASP A 44 -3.32 -16.18 3.87
C ASP A 44 -2.70 -15.47 5.07
N ILE A 45 -1.56 -14.85 4.85
CA ILE A 45 -0.86 -14.04 5.84
C ILE A 45 -0.81 -12.57 5.42
N THR A 46 -0.68 -11.70 6.40
CA THR A 46 -0.56 -10.26 6.19
C THR A 46 0.71 -9.73 6.84
N VAL A 47 1.22 -8.62 6.32
CA VAL A 47 2.38 -7.94 6.89
C VAL A 47 1.96 -6.54 7.31
N GLU A 48 2.12 -6.22 8.59
CA GLU A 48 1.74 -4.96 9.19
C GLU A 48 2.98 -4.20 9.68
N LYS A 49 3.16 -2.98 9.18
CA LYS A 49 4.27 -2.12 9.60
C LYS A 49 4.02 -1.51 10.97
N TYR A 50 5.05 -1.46 11.79
CA TYR A 50 5.05 -0.74 13.06
C TYR A 50 6.42 -0.15 13.35
N THR A 51 6.54 0.55 14.46
CA THR A 51 7.82 1.08 14.94
C THR A 51 8.16 0.44 16.29
N TYR A 52 9.36 -0.10 16.39
CA TYR A 52 9.89 -0.67 17.62
C TYR A 52 11.15 0.08 18.05
N ASN A 53 11.13 0.68 19.23
CA ASN A 53 12.24 1.51 19.74
C ASN A 53 12.74 2.60 18.77
N GLY A 54 11.83 3.19 17.99
CA GLY A 54 12.16 4.20 16.98
C GLY A 54 12.64 3.64 15.64
N GLU A 55 12.77 2.32 15.51
CA GLU A 55 13.21 1.64 14.31
C GLU A 55 12.02 1.03 13.54
N PRO A 56 12.06 1.02 12.20
CA PRO A 56 11.03 0.36 11.40
C PRO A 56 11.00 -1.14 11.66
N ALA A 57 9.81 -1.67 11.85
CA ALA A 57 9.57 -3.09 12.05
C ALA A 57 8.30 -3.54 11.32
N ALA A 58 8.10 -4.82 11.16
CA ALA A 58 6.88 -5.36 10.58
C ALA A 58 6.51 -6.71 11.19
N TYR A 59 5.24 -6.83 11.57
CA TYR A 59 4.64 -8.10 11.99
C TYR A 59 4.25 -8.93 10.78
N VAL A 60 4.42 -10.24 10.91
CA VAL A 60 3.79 -11.23 10.03
C VAL A 60 2.64 -11.86 10.80
N LYS A 61 1.43 -11.77 10.26
CA LYS A 61 0.19 -12.15 10.93
C LYS A 61 -0.62 -13.16 10.13
N TRP A 62 -1.23 -14.09 10.84
CA TRP A 62 -2.29 -14.95 10.32
C TRP A 62 -3.62 -14.55 10.97
N GLY A 63 -4.48 -13.87 10.19
CA GLY A 63 -5.64 -13.21 10.75
C GLY A 63 -5.25 -12.14 11.78
N ASP A 64 -5.74 -12.27 13.00
CA ASP A 64 -5.43 -11.36 14.10
C ASP A 64 -4.17 -11.76 14.90
N LYS A 65 -3.59 -12.92 14.60
CA LYS A 65 -2.49 -13.51 15.39
C LYS A 65 -1.14 -13.23 14.76
N VAL A 66 -0.20 -12.73 15.56
CA VAL A 66 1.18 -12.54 15.13
C VAL A 66 1.90 -13.89 15.16
N ILE A 67 2.46 -14.29 14.02
CA ILE A 67 3.29 -15.51 13.91
C ILE A 67 4.78 -15.22 14.00
N GLY A 68 5.16 -13.97 13.80
CA GLY A 68 6.53 -13.49 13.90
C GLY A 68 6.70 -12.10 13.32
N ASN A 69 7.93 -11.78 12.95
CA ASN A 69 8.31 -10.47 12.44
C ASN A 69 9.21 -10.64 11.20
N LEU A 70 9.31 -9.60 10.38
CA LEU A 70 10.44 -9.45 9.47
C LEU A 70 11.70 -9.16 10.28
N SER A 71 12.88 -9.54 9.78
CA SER A 71 14.14 -9.16 10.43
C SER A 71 14.26 -7.65 10.49
N ALA A 72 14.88 -7.11 11.54
CA ALA A 72 15.07 -5.66 11.71
C ALA A 72 15.83 -5.05 10.55
N GLU A 73 16.84 -5.76 10.03
CA GLU A 73 17.61 -5.34 8.87
C GLU A 73 16.73 -5.19 7.62
N LEU A 74 15.93 -6.22 7.29
CA LEU A 74 15.04 -6.19 6.14
C LEU A 74 13.96 -5.12 6.28
N ALA A 75 13.34 -5.01 7.44
CA ALA A 75 12.32 -3.98 7.69
C ALA A 75 12.89 -2.56 7.56
N GLY A 76 14.11 -2.34 8.05
CA GLY A 76 14.83 -1.07 7.92
C GLY A 76 15.18 -0.74 6.47
N ASP A 77 15.68 -1.71 5.71
CA ASP A 77 16.02 -1.53 4.29
C ASP A 77 14.79 -1.24 3.44
N LEU A 78 13.70 -1.96 3.66
CA LEU A 78 12.44 -1.73 2.97
C LEU A 78 11.84 -0.36 3.30
N ALA A 79 11.91 0.08 4.54
CA ALA A 79 11.44 1.40 4.96
C ALA A 79 12.23 2.54 4.32
N ARG A 80 13.55 2.36 4.12
CA ARG A 80 14.41 3.33 3.44
C ARG A 80 14.19 3.34 1.93
N LYS A 81 14.11 2.16 1.32
CA LYS A 81 14.01 2.00 -0.14
C LYS A 81 12.59 2.28 -0.65
N TYR A 82 11.59 1.87 0.12
CA TYR A 82 10.18 1.95 -0.26
C TYR A 82 9.29 2.52 0.86
N PRO A 83 9.48 3.79 1.25
CA PRO A 83 8.83 4.36 2.44
C PRO A 83 7.31 4.39 2.37
N LYS A 84 6.74 4.41 1.17
CA LYS A 84 5.28 4.48 0.93
C LYS A 84 4.67 3.15 0.49
N ALA A 85 5.48 2.11 0.28
CA ALA A 85 4.98 0.82 -0.14
C ALA A 85 4.25 0.10 0.99
N ARG A 86 3.32 -0.74 0.64
CA ARG A 86 2.77 -1.77 1.52
C ARG A 86 3.38 -3.13 1.19
N TYR A 87 3.21 -4.08 2.08
CA TYR A 87 3.74 -5.41 1.91
C TYR A 87 2.61 -6.42 1.90
N THR A 88 2.70 -7.40 1.00
CA THR A 88 1.93 -8.63 1.04
C THR A 88 2.89 -9.81 1.12
N ALA A 89 2.46 -10.92 1.67
CA ALA A 89 3.31 -12.09 1.78
C ALA A 89 2.53 -13.38 1.56
N GLU A 90 3.24 -14.37 1.07
CA GLU A 90 2.75 -15.75 0.95
C GLU A 90 3.69 -16.69 1.69
N ILE A 91 3.13 -17.75 2.29
CA ILE A 91 3.94 -18.79 2.95
C ILE A 91 4.55 -19.67 1.87
N LEU A 92 5.87 -19.81 1.90
CA LEU A 92 6.58 -20.77 1.05
C LEU A 92 6.68 -22.13 1.72
N GLU A 93 7.01 -22.13 3.01
CA GLU A 93 7.24 -23.33 3.78
C GLU A 93 7.12 -23.07 5.28
N ILE A 94 6.48 -23.98 5.99
CA ILE A 94 6.60 -24.12 7.45
C ILE A 94 7.47 -25.31 7.72
N SER A 95 8.66 -25.07 8.28
CA SER A 95 9.64 -26.10 8.60
C SER A 95 9.66 -26.40 10.10
N GLY A 96 10.22 -27.54 10.48
CA GLY A 96 10.33 -27.95 11.89
C GLY A 96 9.13 -28.75 12.38
N GLY A 97 8.92 -28.74 13.70
CA GLY A 97 7.90 -29.53 14.38
C GLY A 97 8.50 -30.78 15.04
N GLY A 98 7.72 -31.44 15.89
CA GLY A 98 8.21 -32.52 16.75
C GLY A 98 9.15 -31.98 17.82
N VAL A 99 10.42 -32.35 17.74
CA VAL A 99 11.48 -31.87 18.69
C VAL A 99 12.15 -30.57 18.23
N GLN A 100 11.86 -30.10 17.01
CA GLN A 100 12.43 -28.88 16.46
C GLN A 100 11.42 -27.74 16.48
N THR A 101 11.92 -26.52 16.72
CA THR A 101 11.12 -25.30 16.62
C THR A 101 10.58 -25.11 15.20
N PHE A 102 9.32 -24.71 15.09
CA PHE A 102 8.75 -24.33 13.81
C PHE A 102 9.44 -23.07 13.28
N GLY A 103 9.74 -23.06 12.00
CA GLY A 103 10.17 -21.90 11.23
C GLY A 103 9.18 -21.63 10.11
N CYS A 104 9.13 -20.41 9.64
CA CYS A 104 8.27 -20.01 8.52
C CYS A 104 9.10 -19.23 7.50
N ASN A 105 9.11 -19.72 6.27
CA ASN A 105 9.69 -19.02 5.12
C ASN A 105 8.56 -18.40 4.30
N ILE A 106 8.73 -17.17 3.90
CA ILE A 106 7.75 -16.40 3.15
C ILE A 106 8.34 -15.76 1.91
N GLU A 107 7.50 -15.55 0.92
CA GLU A 107 7.77 -14.65 -0.19
C GLU A 107 7.03 -13.34 0.08
N LEU A 108 7.76 -12.24 0.14
CA LEU A 108 7.28 -10.91 0.46
C LEU A 108 7.26 -10.07 -0.81
N ASP A 109 6.11 -9.57 -1.18
CA ASP A 109 5.94 -8.59 -2.25
C ASP A 109 5.84 -7.18 -1.68
N VAL A 110 6.69 -6.31 -2.19
CA VAL A 110 6.66 -4.87 -1.92
C VAL A 110 5.78 -4.22 -2.97
N ILE A 111 4.64 -3.69 -2.55
CA ILE A 111 3.62 -3.15 -3.44
C ILE A 111 3.52 -1.64 -3.26
N GLU A 112 3.63 -0.93 -4.37
CA GLU A 112 3.22 0.46 -4.43
C GLU A 112 1.75 0.48 -4.84
N ASP A 113 0.88 0.95 -3.94
CA ASP A 113 -0.45 1.33 -4.36
C ASP A 113 -0.26 2.43 -5.39
N ALA A 114 -0.81 2.24 -6.58
CA ALA A 114 -1.00 3.39 -7.43
C ALA A 114 -1.76 4.39 -6.57
N THR A 115 -1.04 5.35 -5.98
CA THR A 115 -1.68 6.61 -5.65
C THR A 115 -2.58 6.87 -6.82
N PRO A 116 -3.85 7.27 -6.63
CA PRO A 116 -4.53 7.89 -7.72
C PRO A 116 -3.60 9.04 -8.10
N SER A 117 -2.65 8.72 -8.96
CA SER A 117 -1.98 9.72 -9.75
C SER A 117 -3.13 10.55 -10.23
N VAL A 118 -3.23 11.76 -9.73
CA VAL A 118 -3.86 12.79 -10.53
C VAL A 118 -3.32 12.48 -11.90
N SER A 119 -4.15 11.83 -12.70
CA SER A 119 -3.74 11.33 -13.99
C SER A 119 -3.07 12.50 -14.66
N GLN A 120 -1.74 12.42 -14.79
CA GLN A 120 -1.13 13.19 -15.85
C GLN A 120 -1.75 12.62 -17.11
N HIS A 121 -2.91 13.15 -17.45
CA HIS A 121 -3.43 13.03 -18.78
C HIS A 121 -2.33 13.55 -19.68
N THR A 122 -1.58 12.65 -20.26
CA THR A 122 -0.73 12.93 -21.40
C THR A 122 -1.63 13.59 -22.45
N GLY A 123 -1.56 14.92 -22.51
CA GLY A 123 -2.15 15.72 -23.58
C GLY A 123 -3.51 16.36 -23.34
N GLU A 124 -4.19 16.18 -22.21
CA GLU A 124 -5.46 16.87 -21.97
C GLU A 124 -5.27 18.15 -21.14
N THR A 125 -5.72 19.27 -21.69
CA THR A 125 -5.63 20.58 -21.02
C THR A 125 -6.52 20.63 -19.79
N THR A 126 -5.93 20.90 -18.63
CA THR A 126 -6.68 21.12 -17.38
C THR A 126 -7.24 22.53 -17.35
N VAL A 127 -8.50 22.66 -16.95
CA VAL A 127 -9.18 23.94 -16.81
C VAL A 127 -9.77 24.09 -15.41
N TYR A 128 -10.09 25.31 -15.04
CA TYR A 128 -10.60 25.66 -13.72
C TYR A 128 -12.06 26.08 -13.81
N VAL A 129 -12.87 25.58 -12.88
CA VAL A 129 -14.29 25.90 -12.77
C VAL A 129 -14.63 26.41 -11.39
N ASP A 130 -15.55 27.34 -11.30
CA ASP A 130 -16.15 27.80 -10.06
C ASP A 130 -17.64 27.42 -10.02
N ARG A 131 -18.14 26.99 -8.88
CA ARG A 131 -19.56 26.65 -8.68
C ARG A 131 -20.49 27.81 -8.98
N SER A 132 -20.03 29.04 -8.80
CA SER A 132 -20.82 30.26 -9.01
C SER A 132 -20.92 30.68 -10.47
N ASN A 133 -19.95 30.33 -11.28
CA ASN A 133 -19.86 30.66 -12.69
C ASN A 133 -19.93 29.40 -13.54
N LYS A 134 -20.98 29.21 -14.29
CA LYS A 134 -21.13 28.10 -15.24
C LYS A 134 -20.13 28.16 -16.41
N LYS A 135 -18.89 28.63 -16.16
CA LYS A 135 -17.82 28.79 -17.15
C LYS A 135 -16.56 28.10 -16.68
N TYR A 136 -15.82 27.52 -17.60
CA TYR A 136 -14.47 27.01 -17.33
C TYR A 136 -13.42 28.02 -17.78
N HIS A 137 -12.29 28.04 -17.10
CA HIS A 137 -11.21 29.00 -17.27
C HIS A 137 -9.86 28.29 -17.46
N SER A 138 -9.01 28.82 -18.32
CA SER A 138 -7.64 28.29 -18.49
C SER A 138 -6.68 28.71 -17.36
N LYS A 139 -7.07 29.69 -16.55
CA LYS A 139 -6.25 30.20 -15.43
C LYS A 139 -7.05 30.20 -14.12
N PRO A 140 -6.47 29.79 -12.98
CA PRO A 140 -7.17 29.73 -11.69
C PRO A 140 -7.59 31.10 -11.15
N ASN A 141 -6.93 32.17 -11.55
CA ASN A 141 -7.20 33.54 -11.08
C ASN A 141 -8.07 34.37 -12.04
N CYS A 142 -8.66 33.74 -13.05
CA CYS A 142 -9.52 34.45 -14.01
C CYS A 142 -10.88 34.74 -13.36
N SER A 143 -11.36 35.99 -13.49
CA SER A 143 -12.68 36.42 -13.00
C SER A 143 -12.91 36.36 -11.48
N GLY A 144 -11.85 36.41 -10.65
CA GLY A 144 -11.99 36.48 -9.19
C GLY A 144 -12.60 35.23 -8.55
N MET A 145 -12.34 34.06 -9.10
CA MET A 145 -12.78 32.78 -8.54
C MET A 145 -12.28 32.62 -7.10
N LYS A 146 -13.19 32.40 -6.14
CA LYS A 146 -12.83 32.22 -4.73
C LYS A 146 -12.35 30.81 -4.42
N ASN A 147 -12.86 29.78 -5.11
CA ASN A 147 -12.49 28.38 -4.92
C ASN A 147 -12.42 27.65 -6.28
N PRO A 148 -11.37 27.86 -7.07
CA PRO A 148 -11.22 27.20 -8.35
C PRO A 148 -11.00 25.70 -8.18
N LYS A 149 -11.81 24.88 -8.81
CA LYS A 149 -11.63 23.43 -8.91
C LYS A 149 -11.07 23.07 -10.27
N SER A 150 -9.97 22.34 -10.32
CA SER A 150 -9.39 21.83 -11.55
C SER A 150 -10.16 20.61 -12.05
N ILE A 151 -10.51 20.62 -13.33
CA ILE A 151 -11.13 19.48 -14.03
C ILE A 151 -10.54 19.36 -15.44
N PRO A 152 -10.54 18.17 -16.06
CA PRO A 152 -10.10 18.03 -17.44
C PRO A 152 -11.05 18.75 -18.41
N LEU A 153 -10.49 19.31 -19.46
CA LEU A 153 -11.22 20.09 -20.46
C LEU A 153 -12.39 19.32 -21.09
N SER A 154 -12.24 18.01 -21.26
CA SER A 154 -13.30 17.13 -21.78
C SER A 154 -14.55 17.11 -20.90
N GLN A 155 -14.37 17.10 -19.59
CA GLN A 155 -15.48 17.21 -18.63
C GLN A 155 -16.04 18.63 -18.55
N ALA A 156 -15.17 19.63 -18.64
CA ALA A 156 -15.57 21.03 -18.62
C ALA A 156 -16.50 21.38 -19.78
N LYS A 157 -16.19 20.94 -20.98
CA LYS A 157 -17.02 21.17 -22.18
C LYS A 157 -18.42 20.59 -22.12
N LYS A 158 -18.61 19.52 -21.32
CA LYS A 158 -19.93 18.88 -21.17
C LYS A 158 -20.87 19.63 -20.21
N LYS A 159 -20.33 20.36 -19.23
CA LYS A 159 -21.11 20.99 -18.15
C LYS A 159 -20.96 22.52 -18.05
N TYR A 160 -19.92 23.09 -18.65
CA TYR A 160 -19.56 24.50 -18.52
C TYR A 160 -19.26 25.12 -19.89
N THR A 161 -19.41 26.43 -20.00
CA THR A 161 -19.10 27.18 -21.18
C THR A 161 -17.71 27.81 -21.08
N ALA A 162 -16.99 27.91 -22.17
CA ALA A 162 -15.67 28.57 -22.23
C ALA A 162 -15.74 30.03 -21.80
N CYS A 163 -14.83 30.48 -20.97
CA CYS A 163 -14.69 31.90 -20.65
C CYS A 163 -14.07 32.65 -21.79
N LYS A 164 -14.78 33.67 -22.33
CA LYS A 164 -14.32 34.51 -23.47
C LYS A 164 -13.07 35.35 -23.15
N LYS A 165 -12.70 35.51 -21.87
CA LYS A 165 -11.53 36.31 -21.45
C LYS A 165 -10.21 35.53 -21.49
N CYS A 166 -10.23 34.24 -21.11
CA CYS A 166 -9.01 33.42 -20.96
C CYS A 166 -8.99 32.13 -21.82
N CYS A 167 -10.09 31.79 -22.45
CA CYS A 167 -10.19 30.67 -23.39
C CYS A 167 -10.48 31.21 -24.80
N LYS A 168 -9.49 31.87 -25.39
CA LYS A 168 -9.51 32.25 -26.79
C LYS A 168 -8.88 31.18 -27.66
#